data_1370ace94a78102e9677b11ffaee5e82
#
_entry.id   1370ace94a78102e9677b11ffaee5e82
#
_cell.length_a   1.000
_cell.length_b   1.000
_cell.length_c   1.000
_cell.angle_alpha   90.00
_cell.angle_beta   90.00
_cell.angle_gamma   90.00
#
_symmetry.space_group_name_H-M   'P 1'
#
loop_
_entity.id
_entity.type
_entity.pdbx_description
1 polymer ?
#
loop_
_entity_poly.entity_id
_entity_poly.type
_entity_poly.pdbx_seq_one_letter_code
_entity_poly.pdbx_strand_id
1 'polypeptide(L)'
;MRRFYIWLWLLMLVCGSCTKEKQELSVLHLNIWMEGTVVKNGFEAVADEVARIDPDIVMFSEASNKEGALFVPRMLDALRERGKIYYGQGSSLDVALLSKYPILEQTENIPHKDRVLRTRLDVNGKQVVAY
;
A
#
# COMPACT_ATOMS: atom_id res chain seq x y z
N MET A 1 -56.01 22.41 2.84
CA MET A 1 -55.50 21.00 2.83
C MET A 1 -54.46 20.71 1.72
N ARG A 2 -54.38 21.45 0.62
CA ARG A 2 -53.35 21.19 -0.46
C ARG A 2 -51.93 21.60 -0.10
N ARG A 3 -51.69 22.44 0.89
CA ARG A 3 -50.36 22.89 1.30
C ARG A 3 -49.59 21.90 2.19
N PHE A 4 -50.30 20.97 2.85
CA PHE A 4 -49.68 19.97 3.73
C PHE A 4 -48.99 18.84 2.96
N TYR A 5 -49.46 18.50 1.76
CA TYR A 5 -48.88 17.42 0.95
C TYR A 5 -47.56 17.81 0.28
N ILE A 6 -47.33 19.11 0.04
CA ILE A 6 -46.09 19.60 -0.58
C ILE A 6 -44.91 19.44 0.38
N TRP A 7 -45.13 19.61 1.69
CA TRP A 7 -44.08 19.39 2.70
C TRP A 7 -43.75 17.94 2.91
N LEU A 8 -44.69 17.03 2.72
CA LEU A 8 -44.47 15.58 2.83
C LEU A 8 -43.62 15.05 1.67
N TRP A 9 -43.79 15.62 0.47
CA TRP A 9 -42.98 15.26 -0.69
C TRP A 9 -41.54 15.81 -0.62
N LEU A 10 -41.34 16.96 0.01
CA LEU A 10 -40.00 17.52 0.21
C LEU A 10 -39.17 16.71 1.23
N LEU A 11 -39.84 16.07 2.19
CA LEU A 11 -39.16 15.22 3.19
C LEU A 11 -38.69 13.89 2.63
N MET A 12 -39.31 13.37 1.57
CA MET A 12 -38.90 12.10 0.93
C MET A 12 -37.67 12.24 0.01
N LEU A 13 -37.33 13.46 -0.39
CA LEU A 13 -36.16 13.70 -1.27
C LEU A 13 -34.81 13.74 -0.53
N VAL A 14 -34.82 13.69 0.80
CA VAL A 14 -33.58 13.72 1.63
C VAL A 14 -33.05 12.35 2.00
N CYS A 15 -33.74 11.27 1.66
CA CYS A 15 -33.16 9.94 1.71
C CYS A 15 -32.15 9.75 0.56
N GLY A 16 -31.13 10.59 0.54
CA GLY A 16 -29.98 10.44 -0.32
C GLY A 16 -29.40 9.05 -0.06
N SER A 17 -29.52 8.20 -1.06
CA SER A 17 -28.90 6.90 -1.13
C SER A 17 -27.43 7.04 -0.77
N CYS A 18 -27.05 6.66 0.43
CA CYS A 18 -25.67 6.53 0.83
C CYS A 18 -25.13 5.30 0.08
N THR A 19 -24.81 5.48 -1.19
CA THR A 19 -24.06 4.47 -1.95
C THR A 19 -22.69 4.38 -1.31
N LYS A 20 -22.47 3.31 -0.58
CA LYS A 20 -21.16 2.97 -0.03
C LYS A 20 -20.24 2.75 -1.23
N GLU A 21 -19.45 3.75 -1.56
CA GLU A 21 -18.51 3.67 -2.68
C GLU A 21 -17.58 2.49 -2.43
N LYS A 22 -17.60 1.52 -3.34
CA LYS A 22 -16.75 0.34 -3.27
C LYS A 22 -15.34 0.80 -3.59
N GLN A 23 -14.47 0.79 -2.60
CA GLN A 23 -13.07 1.11 -2.78
C GLN A 23 -12.33 -0.17 -3.18
N GLU A 24 -11.72 -0.14 -4.34
CA GLU A 24 -10.83 -1.21 -4.82
C GLU A 24 -9.37 -0.82 -4.53
N LEU A 25 -8.57 -1.80 -4.15
CA LEU A 25 -7.13 -1.66 -3.91
C LEU A 25 -6.38 -2.59 -4.85
N SER A 26 -5.42 -2.04 -5.56
CA SER A 26 -4.48 -2.82 -6.34
C SER A 26 -3.27 -3.22 -5.49
N VAL A 27 -2.96 -4.51 -5.48
CA VAL A 27 -1.83 -5.05 -4.73
C VAL A 27 -0.90 -5.80 -5.68
N LEU A 28 0.38 -5.46 -5.64
CA LEU A 28 1.44 -6.17 -6.33
C LEU A 28 2.31 -6.89 -5.32
N HIS A 29 2.52 -8.20 -5.52
CA HIS A 29 3.49 -8.96 -4.73
C HIS A 29 4.59 -9.50 -5.65
N LEU A 30 5.84 -9.25 -5.28
CA LEU A 30 7.03 -9.68 -6.02
C LEU A 30 8.02 -10.38 -5.08
N ASN A 31 8.46 -11.58 -5.46
CA ASN A 31 9.73 -12.10 -4.97
C ASN A 31 10.84 -11.52 -5.87
N ILE A 32 11.75 -10.75 -5.28
CA ILE A 32 12.75 -10.00 -6.03
C ILE A 32 14.15 -10.60 -5.98
N TRP A 33 14.25 -11.82 -5.47
CA TRP A 33 15.49 -12.60 -5.41
C TRP A 33 16.70 -11.75 -5.00
N MET A 34 16.87 -11.63 -3.68
CA MET A 34 17.99 -10.91 -3.08
C MET A 34 18.10 -9.45 -3.56
N GLU A 35 17.03 -8.68 -3.39
CA GLU A 35 16.93 -7.27 -3.82
C GLU A 35 17.08 -7.04 -5.34
N GLY A 36 16.89 -8.07 -6.15
CA GLY A 36 17.15 -7.99 -7.59
C GLY A 36 18.64 -8.00 -7.96
N THR A 37 19.56 -8.20 -7.00
CA THR A 37 21.00 -8.08 -7.24
C THR A 37 21.58 -9.27 -8.01
N VAL A 38 20.88 -10.39 -8.07
CA VAL A 38 21.30 -11.61 -8.79
C VAL A 38 21.30 -11.40 -10.30
N VAL A 39 20.51 -10.46 -10.80
CA VAL A 39 20.40 -10.14 -12.22
C VAL A 39 20.98 -8.75 -12.47
N LYS A 40 21.74 -8.60 -13.56
CA LYS A 40 22.29 -7.28 -13.96
C LYS A 40 21.14 -6.28 -14.12
N ASN A 41 21.22 -5.14 -13.43
CA ASN A 41 20.21 -4.08 -13.38
C ASN A 41 18.85 -4.58 -12.82
N GLY A 42 18.80 -5.69 -12.07
CA GLY A 42 17.54 -6.26 -11.58
C GLY A 42 16.81 -5.35 -10.60
N PHE A 43 17.51 -4.64 -9.71
CA PHE A 43 16.90 -3.66 -8.83
C PHE A 43 16.17 -2.55 -9.61
N GLU A 44 16.82 -1.98 -10.64
CA GLU A 44 16.22 -0.94 -11.47
C GLU A 44 15.03 -1.49 -12.28
N ALA A 45 15.13 -2.71 -12.79
CA ALA A 45 14.02 -3.36 -13.50
C ALA A 45 12.80 -3.58 -12.58
N VAL A 46 13.02 -3.91 -11.31
CA VAL A 46 11.94 -4.01 -10.31
C VAL A 46 11.30 -2.64 -10.09
N ALA A 47 12.11 -1.58 -9.94
CA ALA A 47 11.59 -0.22 -9.77
C ALA A 47 10.80 0.26 -11.01
N ASP A 48 11.28 -0.05 -12.23
CA ASP A 48 10.60 0.24 -13.50
C ASP A 48 9.24 -0.46 -13.55
N GLU A 49 9.18 -1.74 -13.15
CA GLU A 49 7.95 -2.51 -13.18
C GLU A 49 6.93 -2.03 -12.16
N VAL A 50 7.35 -1.71 -10.93
CA VAL A 50 6.49 -1.09 -9.92
C VAL A 50 5.95 0.25 -10.42
N ALA A 51 6.81 1.09 -11.00
CA ALA A 51 6.40 2.38 -11.53
C ALA A 51 5.42 2.25 -12.71
N ARG A 52 5.59 1.24 -13.57
CA ARG A 52 4.73 0.95 -14.72
C ARG A 52 3.34 0.47 -14.29
N ILE A 53 3.28 -0.44 -13.33
CA ILE A 53 2.01 -0.99 -12.81
C ILE A 53 1.31 0.05 -11.92
N ASP A 54 2.08 0.80 -11.15
CA ASP A 54 1.63 1.83 -10.22
C ASP A 54 0.55 1.34 -9.23
N PRO A 55 0.79 0.24 -8.52
CA PRO A 55 -0.20 -0.33 -7.60
C PRO A 55 -0.36 0.52 -6.34
N ASP A 56 -1.45 0.30 -5.60
CA ASP A 56 -1.71 0.98 -4.33
C ASP A 56 -0.81 0.47 -3.20
N ILE A 57 -0.54 -0.85 -3.22
CA ILE A 57 0.31 -1.53 -2.25
C ILE A 57 1.29 -2.42 -2.99
N VAL A 58 2.56 -2.38 -2.60
CA VAL A 58 3.61 -3.28 -3.10
C VAL A 58 4.14 -4.09 -1.93
N MET A 59 4.20 -5.40 -2.09
CA MET A 59 4.79 -6.31 -1.12
C MET A 59 5.96 -7.04 -1.77
N PHE A 60 7.10 -7.00 -1.11
CA PHE A 60 8.31 -7.67 -1.58
C PHE A 60 8.70 -8.81 -0.65
N SER A 61 9.13 -9.92 -1.22
CA SER A 61 9.89 -10.96 -0.54
C SER A 61 11.30 -11.05 -1.13
N GLU A 62 12.23 -11.55 -0.32
CA GLU A 62 13.67 -11.55 -0.59
C GLU A 62 14.25 -10.13 -0.79
N ALA A 63 13.71 -9.19 -0.03
CA ALA A 63 14.18 -7.82 0.09
C ALA A 63 15.28 -7.70 1.16
N SER A 64 16.32 -8.51 1.05
CA SER A 64 17.38 -8.61 2.07
C SER A 64 18.37 -7.45 2.00
N ASN A 65 18.84 -6.98 3.16
CA ASN A 65 19.77 -5.85 3.31
C ASN A 65 21.24 -6.29 3.25
N LYS A 66 21.66 -6.98 2.21
CA LYS A 66 23.00 -7.58 2.16
C LYS A 66 24.15 -6.59 1.98
N GLU A 67 23.90 -5.42 1.42
CA GLU A 67 24.94 -4.44 1.09
C GLU A 67 24.98 -3.23 2.04
N GLY A 68 24.38 -3.33 3.22
CA GLY A 68 24.43 -2.27 4.26
C GLY A 68 23.53 -1.05 4.00
N ALA A 69 22.95 -0.91 2.82
CA ALA A 69 21.93 0.09 2.53
C ALA A 69 20.54 -0.56 2.60
N LEU A 70 19.65 0.02 3.37
CA LEU A 70 18.29 -0.49 3.54
C LEU A 70 17.54 -0.49 2.21
N PHE A 71 16.91 -1.62 1.86
CA PHE A 71 16.16 -1.77 0.61
C PHE A 71 15.06 -0.72 0.45
N VAL A 72 14.23 -0.51 1.50
CA VAL A 72 13.08 0.39 1.41
C VAL A 72 13.46 1.82 1.06
N PRO A 73 14.41 2.50 1.73
CA PRO A 73 14.83 3.84 1.33
C PRO A 73 15.31 3.91 -0.12
N ARG A 74 16.12 2.95 -0.56
CA ARG A 74 16.63 2.88 -1.94
C ARG A 74 15.48 2.75 -2.96
N MET A 75 14.51 1.88 -2.69
CA MET A 75 13.36 1.67 -3.57
C MET A 75 12.45 2.90 -3.60
N LEU A 76 12.24 3.56 -2.46
CA LEU A 76 11.48 4.83 -2.42
C LEU A 76 12.14 5.93 -3.25
N ASP A 77 13.46 6.04 -3.20
CA ASP A 77 14.21 7.01 -4.01
C ASP A 77 14.12 6.67 -5.50
N ALA A 78 14.34 5.41 -5.87
CA ALA A 78 14.22 4.96 -7.25
C ALA A 78 12.80 5.17 -7.83
N LEU A 79 11.76 4.97 -7.02
CA LEU A 79 10.38 5.24 -7.43
C LEU A 79 10.10 6.74 -7.54
N ARG A 80 10.66 7.56 -6.65
CA ARG A 80 10.54 9.03 -6.71
C ARG A 80 11.18 9.59 -7.98
N GLU A 81 12.32 9.07 -8.40
CA GLU A 81 12.96 9.42 -9.68
C GLU A 81 12.06 9.10 -10.89
N ARG A 82 11.19 8.11 -10.75
CA ARG A 82 10.16 7.72 -11.74
C ARG A 82 8.83 8.46 -11.59
N GLY A 83 8.78 9.49 -10.72
CA GLY A 83 7.58 10.29 -10.47
C GLY A 83 6.52 9.57 -9.64
N LYS A 84 6.90 8.52 -8.88
CA LYS A 84 5.99 7.75 -8.03
C LYS A 84 6.25 8.03 -6.55
N ILE A 85 5.20 8.30 -5.81
CA ILE A 85 5.27 8.61 -4.38
C ILE A 85 4.65 7.47 -3.58
N TYR A 86 5.47 6.87 -2.74
CA TYR A 86 5.06 5.80 -1.82
C TYR A 86 5.53 6.10 -0.41
N TYR A 87 4.82 5.57 0.57
CA TYR A 87 5.27 5.41 1.94
C TYR A 87 5.90 4.03 2.10
N GLY A 88 6.94 3.95 2.91
CA GLY A 88 7.61 2.70 3.26
C GLY A 88 8.39 2.88 4.54
N GLN A 89 8.47 1.85 5.34
CA GLN A 89 9.27 1.83 6.56
C GLN A 89 10.24 0.64 6.48
N GLY A 90 11.49 0.88 6.84
CA GLY A 90 12.50 -0.16 6.89
C GLY A 90 12.10 -1.30 7.84
N SER A 91 12.55 -2.49 7.53
CA SER A 91 12.35 -3.71 8.31
C SER A 91 13.68 -4.44 8.47
N SER A 92 13.86 -5.16 9.57
CA SER A 92 14.97 -6.10 9.76
C SER A 92 14.73 -7.43 9.05
N LEU A 93 13.51 -7.63 8.54
CA LEU A 93 13.08 -8.85 7.88
C LEU A 93 13.45 -8.85 6.39
N ASP A 94 13.39 -10.02 5.80
CA ASP A 94 13.61 -10.28 4.37
C ASP A 94 12.35 -9.98 3.52
N VAL A 95 11.49 -9.10 4.04
CA VAL A 95 10.25 -8.65 3.40
C VAL A 95 10.10 -7.16 3.55
N ALA A 96 9.41 -6.53 2.60
CA ALA A 96 9.13 -5.09 2.64
C ALA A 96 7.74 -4.80 2.10
N LEU A 97 7.17 -3.67 2.56
CA LEU A 97 5.92 -3.15 2.05
C LEU A 97 6.05 -1.67 1.72
N LEU A 98 5.56 -1.30 0.54
CA LEU A 98 5.35 0.09 0.14
C LEU A 98 3.86 0.34 -0.10
N SER A 99 3.40 1.55 0.15
CA SER A 99 1.99 1.92 0.00
C SER A 99 1.85 3.36 -0.48
N LYS A 100 0.86 3.64 -1.31
CA LYS A 100 0.43 5.00 -1.61
C LYS A 100 -0.30 5.66 -0.43
N TYR A 101 -0.68 4.87 0.55
CA TYR A 101 -1.40 5.32 1.75
C TYR A 101 -0.47 5.38 2.96
N PRO A 102 -0.73 6.28 3.92
CA PRO A 102 0.09 6.41 5.12
C PRO A 102 0.17 5.11 5.92
N ILE A 103 1.37 4.79 6.38
CA ILE A 103 1.60 3.70 7.33
C ILE A 103 1.33 4.22 8.73
N LEU A 104 0.34 3.64 9.41
CA LEU A 104 -0.01 3.96 10.80
C LEU A 104 0.87 3.20 11.80
N GLU A 105 1.19 1.96 11.47
CA GLU A 105 1.97 1.08 12.33
C GLU A 105 2.62 -0.02 11.50
N GLN A 106 3.85 -0.37 11.82
CA GLN A 106 4.53 -1.53 11.29
C GLN A 106 5.11 -2.34 12.44
N THR A 107 4.82 -3.63 12.48
CA THR A 107 5.27 -4.55 13.53
C THR A 107 5.98 -5.72 12.90
N GLU A 108 7.20 -5.96 13.35
CA GLU A 108 7.97 -7.18 13.13
C GLU A 108 7.77 -8.13 14.31
N ASN A 109 8.12 -9.38 14.19
CA ASN A 109 8.10 -10.34 15.29
C ASN A 109 6.72 -10.54 15.94
N ILE A 110 5.75 -10.91 15.14
CA ILE A 110 4.46 -11.36 15.66
C ILE A 110 4.68 -12.66 16.45
N PRO A 111 4.21 -12.78 17.71
CA PRO A 111 4.38 -13.98 18.50
C PRO A 111 3.98 -15.25 17.73
N HIS A 112 4.84 -16.27 17.74
CA HIS A 112 4.68 -17.55 17.03
C HIS A 112 4.67 -17.46 15.49
N LYS A 113 5.07 -16.31 14.90
CA LYS A 113 5.19 -16.14 13.45
C LYS A 113 6.52 -15.46 13.14
N ASP A 114 7.54 -16.24 12.89
CA ASP A 114 8.82 -15.73 12.43
C ASP A 114 8.68 -15.17 11.00
N ARG A 115 9.36 -14.05 10.74
CA ARG A 115 9.45 -13.40 9.41
C ARG A 115 8.12 -12.89 8.84
N VAL A 116 7.20 -12.47 9.68
CA VAL A 116 5.97 -11.81 9.25
C VAL A 116 6.04 -10.32 9.55
N LEU A 117 5.90 -9.51 8.52
CA LEU A 117 5.72 -8.07 8.63
C LEU A 117 4.22 -7.76 8.64
N ARG A 118 3.74 -7.18 9.73
CA ARG A 118 2.38 -6.68 9.84
C ARG A 118 2.39 -5.17 9.65
N THR A 119 1.68 -4.67 8.66
CA THR A 119 1.58 -3.23 8.38
C THR A 119 0.13 -2.79 8.41
N ARG A 120 -0.16 -1.74 9.18
CA ARG A 120 -1.48 -1.11 9.24
C ARG A 120 -1.44 0.21 8.48
N LEU A 121 -2.35 0.35 7.53
CA LEU A 121 -2.45 1.49 6.61
C LEU A 121 -3.72 2.28 6.88
N ASP A 122 -3.67 3.59 6.64
CA ASP A 122 -4.87 4.43 6.55
C ASP A 122 -5.27 4.60 5.08
N VAL A 123 -6.28 3.86 4.68
CA VAL A 123 -6.81 3.93 3.32
C VAL A 123 -8.06 4.79 3.30
N ASN A 124 -7.88 6.10 3.11
CA ASN A 124 -8.98 7.07 3.08
C ASN A 124 -9.88 7.01 4.34
N GLY A 125 -9.28 6.98 5.52
CA GLY A 125 -9.99 6.89 6.80
C GLY A 125 -10.42 5.48 7.20
N LYS A 126 -10.10 4.45 6.39
CA LYS A 126 -10.31 3.04 6.76
C LYS A 126 -8.98 2.37 7.05
N GLN A 127 -8.93 1.61 8.14
CA GLN A 127 -7.75 0.85 8.47
C GLN A 127 -7.72 -0.47 7.68
N VAL A 128 -6.62 -0.69 6.96
CA VAL A 128 -6.31 -1.92 6.25
C VAL A 128 -5.06 -2.53 6.87
N VAL A 129 -5.06 -3.84 7.06
CA VAL A 129 -3.89 -4.57 7.60
C VAL A 129 -3.39 -5.53 6.54
N ALA A 130 -2.09 -5.41 6.22
CA ALA A 130 -1.36 -6.32 5.36
C ALA A 130 -0.38 -7.16 6.20
N TYR A 131 -0.21 -8.44 5.79
CA TYR A 131 0.73 -9.39 6.38
C TYR A 131 1.65 -9.98 5.33
#